data_dd73cef15bbea4460d5ae72a9bd977ed
#
_entry.id   dd73cef15bbea4460d5ae72a9bd977ed
#
_cell.length_a   1.000
_cell.length_b   1.000
_cell.length_c   1.000
_cell.angle_alpha   90.00
_cell.angle_beta   90.00
_cell.angle_gamma   90.00
#
_symmetry.space_group_name_H-M   'P 1'
#
loop_
_entity.id
_entity.type
_entity.pdbx_description
1 polymer ?
#
loop_
_entity_poly.entity_id
_entity_poly.type
_entity_poly.pdbx_seq_one_letter_code
_entity_poly.pdbx_strand_id
1 'polypeptide(L)'
;MAVISPNVITRSNAEALIPQQISDEIIQALPTQSVALRLMRQMPRMTSKQTKIPVMTGTATAAFVSGDTGMKPTSNLTWDNVYITAEELAVMVPIPEAVLDDASYDSWAEARPRIVEAFGKAIDQAVFFGINKPSTWPAGLVPGAITAGNYVTHSATATGSELYTEMLGEDGMLAKIEEKGIGANGYVADMSMRAKLRGALDSNGQPIFRASYSNDVNGAMTYDIEGLPIIFPDNGSWVATGTSGALMLAGDFNYARYAIRQDITFKMFDQGVITNGEGGVAISLMENDCVAMRAVIRLGWALPKPVTPLGGTTYFPFAILRNPQ
;
A
#
# COMPACT_ATOMS: atom_id res chain seq x y z
N MET A 1 -29.95 45.26 -30.27
CA MET A 1 -29.91 43.85 -29.81
C MET A 1 -29.35 43.86 -28.41
N ALA A 2 -30.18 43.55 -27.42
CA ALA A 2 -29.72 43.43 -26.04
C ALA A 2 -28.98 42.09 -25.89
N VAL A 3 -27.72 42.16 -25.53
CA VAL A 3 -26.94 40.99 -25.17
C VAL A 3 -27.45 40.50 -23.81
N ILE A 4 -28.13 39.36 -23.80
CA ILE A 4 -28.53 38.69 -22.58
C ILE A 4 -27.28 38.02 -22.04
N SER A 5 -26.68 38.60 -21.02
CA SER A 5 -25.64 37.90 -20.23
C SER A 5 -26.29 36.72 -19.51
N PRO A 6 -25.86 35.49 -19.72
CA PRO A 6 -26.35 34.38 -18.94
C PRO A 6 -26.00 34.63 -17.46
N ASN A 7 -27.00 34.58 -16.58
CA ASN A 7 -26.81 34.64 -15.13
C ASN A 7 -26.08 33.34 -14.68
N VAL A 8 -24.79 33.29 -14.91
CA VAL A 8 -23.94 32.22 -14.38
C VAL A 8 -23.58 32.57 -12.95
N ILE A 9 -23.97 31.73 -12.01
CA ILE A 9 -23.54 31.83 -10.62
C ILE A 9 -22.03 31.69 -10.61
N THR A 10 -21.32 32.78 -10.33
CA THR A 10 -19.88 32.79 -10.27
C THR A 10 -19.37 32.07 -9.02
N ARG A 11 -18.16 31.52 -9.08
CA ARG A 11 -17.49 30.76 -7.99
C ARG A 11 -17.53 31.49 -6.64
N SER A 12 -17.50 32.84 -6.64
CA SER A 12 -17.57 33.67 -5.43
C SER A 12 -18.94 33.64 -4.74
N ASN A 13 -20.00 33.27 -5.45
CA ASN A 13 -21.36 33.21 -4.88
C ASN A 13 -21.71 31.78 -4.40
N ALA A 14 -20.94 30.75 -4.83
CA ALA A 14 -21.14 29.37 -4.45
C ALA A 14 -20.16 28.90 -3.35
N GLU A 15 -19.19 29.73 -2.98
CA GLU A 15 -18.16 29.38 -1.99
C GLU A 15 -18.73 29.08 -0.59
N ALA A 16 -19.88 29.66 -0.24
CA ALA A 16 -20.59 29.40 1.01
C ALA A 16 -21.37 28.06 1.04
N LEU A 17 -21.56 27.42 -0.11
CA LEU A 17 -22.27 26.13 -0.25
C LEU A 17 -21.32 24.95 -0.41
N ILE A 18 -20.02 25.20 -0.53
CA ILE A 18 -19.01 24.15 -0.63
C ILE A 18 -18.50 23.81 0.78
N PRO A 19 -18.83 22.64 1.35
CA PRO A 19 -18.31 22.26 2.65
C PRO A 19 -16.78 22.06 2.55
N GLN A 20 -15.99 22.98 3.06
CA GLN A 20 -14.53 22.85 3.08
C GLN A 20 -13.99 21.91 4.17
N GLN A 21 -14.86 21.37 5.02
CA GLN A 21 -14.52 20.67 6.27
C GLN A 21 -14.45 19.14 6.18
N ILE A 22 -14.56 18.54 5.00
CA ILE A 22 -14.64 17.07 4.84
C ILE A 22 -13.26 16.42 4.78
N SER A 23 -12.19 17.19 4.62
CA SER A 23 -10.84 16.69 4.35
C SER A 23 -10.23 15.90 5.52
N ASP A 24 -10.39 16.34 6.76
CA ASP A 24 -9.68 15.75 7.90
C ASP A 24 -10.23 14.39 8.35
N GLU A 25 -11.54 14.21 8.34
CA GLU A 25 -12.16 12.93 8.69
C GLU A 25 -11.81 11.80 7.69
N ILE A 26 -11.72 12.13 6.42
CA ILE A 26 -11.46 11.17 5.35
C ILE A 26 -9.99 10.77 5.30
N ILE A 27 -9.07 11.70 5.61
CA ILE A 27 -7.65 11.39 5.72
C ILE A 27 -7.39 10.37 6.84
N GLN A 28 -8.10 10.48 7.96
CA GLN A 28 -8.00 9.52 9.06
C GLN A 28 -8.60 8.15 8.70
N ALA A 29 -9.59 8.10 7.83
CA ALA A 29 -10.21 6.84 7.41
C ALA A 29 -9.37 6.06 6.38
N LEU A 30 -8.66 6.73 5.46
CA LEU A 30 -7.90 6.08 4.41
C LEU A 30 -6.77 5.16 4.92
N PRO A 31 -5.90 5.57 5.86
CA PRO A 31 -4.90 4.67 6.44
C PRO A 31 -5.50 3.50 7.21
N THR A 32 -6.73 3.63 7.71
CA THR A 32 -7.44 2.54 8.38
C THR A 32 -7.95 1.50 7.38
N GLN A 33 -8.33 1.93 6.19
CA GLN A 33 -8.85 1.05 5.14
C GLN A 33 -7.74 0.43 4.27
N SER A 34 -6.57 1.05 4.18
CA SER A 34 -5.42 0.53 3.43
C SER A 34 -4.39 -0.08 4.37
N VAL A 35 -4.13 -1.37 4.22
CA VAL A 35 -3.10 -2.09 4.98
C VAL A 35 -1.70 -1.60 4.59
N ALA A 36 -1.47 -1.30 3.31
CA ALA A 36 -0.20 -0.79 2.83
C ALA A 36 0.15 0.56 3.49
N LEU A 37 -0.76 1.52 3.50
CA LEU A 37 -0.53 2.84 4.11
C LEU A 37 -0.32 2.76 5.62
N ARG A 38 -0.95 1.80 6.29
CA ARG A 38 -0.79 1.58 7.73
C ARG A 38 0.60 1.04 8.08
N LEU A 39 1.19 0.21 7.22
CA LEU A 39 2.50 -0.41 7.45
C LEU A 39 3.66 0.47 6.97
N MET A 40 3.48 1.17 5.85
CA MET A 40 4.50 1.99 5.23
C MET A 40 4.78 3.25 6.04
N ARG A 41 6.01 3.74 5.95
CA ARG A 41 6.39 5.00 6.59
C ARG A 41 5.87 6.19 5.80
N GLN A 42 5.06 7.02 6.46
CA GLN A 42 4.60 8.28 5.89
C GLN A 42 5.73 9.32 5.84
N MET A 43 5.86 9.98 4.70
CA MET A 43 6.73 11.12 4.48
C MET A 43 5.95 12.44 4.61
N PRO A 44 6.62 13.57 4.80
CA PRO A 44 5.96 14.88 4.76
C PRO A 44 5.16 15.08 3.47
N ARG A 45 4.11 15.89 3.55
CA ARG A 45 3.24 16.21 2.41
C ARG A 45 4.03 16.78 1.24
N MET A 46 3.72 16.31 0.04
CA MET A 46 4.38 16.76 -1.18
C MET A 46 3.85 18.13 -1.63
N THR A 47 4.75 19.05 -1.90
CA THR A 47 4.43 20.36 -2.48
C THR A 47 4.50 20.35 -4.02
N SER A 48 5.23 19.40 -4.60
CA SER A 48 5.42 19.24 -6.05
C SER A 48 4.96 17.84 -6.51
N LYS A 49 4.88 17.62 -7.82
CA LYS A 49 4.53 16.30 -8.39
C LYS A 49 5.57 15.24 -8.02
N GLN A 50 6.82 15.64 -7.84
CA GLN A 50 7.93 14.74 -7.55
C GLN A 50 8.69 15.21 -6.31
N THR A 51 9.02 14.28 -5.41
CA THR A 51 9.88 14.52 -4.26
C THR A 51 11.10 13.60 -4.34
N LYS A 52 12.28 14.19 -4.19
CA LYS A 52 13.57 13.51 -4.26
C LYS A 52 13.98 13.05 -2.85
N ILE A 53 14.35 11.79 -2.74
CA ILE A 53 14.91 11.19 -1.53
C ILE A 53 16.35 10.81 -1.81
N PRO A 54 17.34 11.47 -1.17
CA PRO A 54 18.72 11.03 -1.28
C PRO A 54 18.92 9.71 -0.52
N VAL A 55 19.58 8.75 -1.14
CA VAL A 55 19.86 7.42 -0.60
C VAL A 55 21.35 7.16 -0.70
N MET A 56 21.97 6.73 0.38
CA MET A 56 23.38 6.38 0.39
C MET A 56 23.58 5.02 -0.30
N THR A 57 24.45 4.98 -1.30
CA THR A 57 24.74 3.78 -2.11
C THR A 57 26.14 3.23 -1.88
N GLY A 58 27.01 3.99 -1.21
CA GLY A 58 28.36 3.56 -0.85
C GLY A 58 28.68 3.87 0.60
N THR A 59 29.35 2.94 1.27
CA THR A 59 29.81 3.10 2.67
C THR A 59 31.30 3.39 2.72
N ALA A 60 31.71 4.14 3.75
CA ALA A 60 33.12 4.35 4.04
C ALA A 60 33.77 3.04 4.47
N THR A 61 34.97 2.80 3.98
CA THR A 61 35.84 1.70 4.42
C THR A 61 36.94 2.23 5.32
N ALA A 62 37.18 1.55 6.45
CA ALA A 62 38.30 1.84 7.35
C ALA A 62 39.34 0.73 7.25
N ALA A 63 40.61 1.10 7.37
CA ALA A 63 41.70 0.14 7.45
C ALA A 63 42.66 0.49 8.58
N PHE A 64 43.28 -0.51 9.18
CA PHE A 64 44.34 -0.31 10.16
C PHE A 64 45.60 0.18 9.47
N VAL A 65 46.24 1.15 10.08
CA VAL A 65 47.49 1.73 9.58
C VAL A 65 48.65 1.14 10.36
N SER A 66 49.67 0.68 9.66
CA SER A 66 50.85 0.09 10.26
C SER A 66 51.89 1.15 10.58
N GLY A 67 52.27 1.28 11.86
CA GLY A 67 53.29 2.21 12.36
C GLY A 67 52.84 3.67 12.40
N ASP A 68 53.70 4.54 12.96
CA ASP A 68 53.39 5.96 13.22
C ASP A 68 53.31 6.80 11.95
N THR A 69 54.00 6.38 10.88
CA THR A 69 54.09 7.08 9.58
C THR A 69 53.28 6.43 8.47
N GLY A 70 52.45 5.41 8.77
CA GLY A 70 51.64 4.72 7.79
C GLY A 70 50.64 5.63 7.08
N MET A 71 50.50 5.48 5.77
CA MET A 71 49.56 6.24 4.95
C MET A 71 48.12 5.89 5.33
N LYS A 72 47.30 6.89 5.62
CA LYS A 72 45.88 6.75 5.94
C LYS A 72 45.09 6.61 4.65
N PRO A 73 44.32 5.52 4.47
CA PRO A 73 43.52 5.34 3.26
C PRO A 73 42.39 6.38 3.20
N THR A 74 42.07 6.83 1.99
CA THR A 74 40.91 7.65 1.73
C THR A 74 39.73 6.74 1.36
N SER A 75 38.55 7.11 1.81
CA SER A 75 37.30 6.44 1.46
C SER A 75 36.28 7.44 0.93
N ASN A 76 35.46 7.00 -0.02
CA ASN A 76 34.43 7.85 -0.64
C ASN A 76 33.03 7.36 -0.26
N LEU A 77 32.12 8.32 -0.04
CA LEU A 77 30.70 8.07 0.18
C LEU A 77 29.94 8.47 -1.08
N THR A 78 29.08 7.61 -1.55
CA THR A 78 28.24 7.84 -2.73
C THR A 78 26.77 7.89 -2.37
N TRP A 79 26.03 8.76 -3.04
CA TRP A 79 24.58 8.91 -2.90
C TRP A 79 23.91 8.82 -4.26
N ASP A 80 22.73 8.26 -4.27
CA ASP A 80 21.80 8.25 -5.41
C ASP A 80 20.46 8.85 -4.99
N ASN A 81 19.58 9.07 -5.95
CA ASN A 81 18.30 9.71 -5.72
C ASN A 81 17.16 8.80 -6.10
N VAL A 82 16.29 8.55 -5.15
CA VAL A 82 14.98 7.87 -5.38
C VAL A 82 13.89 8.93 -5.41
N TYR A 83 13.01 8.85 -6.39
CA TYR A 83 11.91 9.80 -6.56
C TYR A 83 10.59 9.19 -6.16
N ILE A 84 9.82 9.92 -5.35
CA ILE A 84 8.39 9.67 -5.14
C ILE A 84 7.64 10.54 -6.13
N THR A 85 6.87 9.93 -7.02
CA THR A 85 6.01 10.63 -7.98
C THR A 85 4.57 10.48 -7.56
N ALA A 86 3.89 11.63 -7.34
CA ALA A 86 2.48 11.65 -7.01
C ALA A 86 1.63 11.41 -8.25
N GLU A 87 0.82 10.37 -8.22
CA GLU A 87 -0.15 10.03 -9.25
C GLU A 87 -1.57 10.18 -8.72
N GLU A 88 -2.50 10.33 -9.63
CA GLU A 88 -3.90 10.58 -9.32
C GLU A 88 -4.68 9.27 -9.33
N LEU A 89 -5.39 9.00 -8.24
CA LEU A 89 -6.39 7.95 -8.14
C LEU A 89 -7.76 8.62 -8.04
N ALA A 90 -8.67 8.27 -8.92
CA ALA A 90 -9.98 8.88 -9.01
C ALA A 90 -11.07 7.82 -9.15
N VAL A 91 -12.25 8.16 -8.64
CA VAL A 91 -13.49 7.40 -8.86
C VAL A 91 -14.64 8.38 -9.12
N MET A 92 -15.57 7.97 -9.94
CA MET A 92 -16.78 8.73 -10.25
C MET A 92 -17.99 7.83 -10.06
N VAL A 93 -18.96 8.31 -9.29
CA VAL A 93 -20.22 7.59 -8.98
C VAL A 93 -21.39 8.45 -9.43
N PRO A 94 -22.08 8.12 -10.54
CA PRO A 94 -23.31 8.77 -10.93
C PRO A 94 -24.50 8.17 -10.18
N ILE A 95 -25.42 9.02 -9.72
CA ILE A 95 -26.68 8.63 -9.08
C ILE A 95 -27.80 9.43 -9.75
N PRO A 96 -28.91 8.81 -10.19
CA PRO A 96 -30.07 9.52 -10.71
C PRO A 96 -30.70 10.43 -9.67
N GLU A 97 -31.15 11.62 -10.07
CA GLU A 97 -31.80 12.60 -9.18
C GLU A 97 -33.06 12.02 -8.56
N ALA A 98 -33.88 11.30 -9.34
CA ALA A 98 -35.05 10.60 -8.84
C ALA A 98 -34.78 9.67 -7.65
N VAL A 99 -33.60 9.00 -7.66
CA VAL A 99 -33.19 8.13 -6.54
C VAL A 99 -32.80 8.94 -5.33
N LEU A 100 -32.19 10.12 -5.53
CA LEU A 100 -31.82 11.02 -4.44
C LEU A 100 -33.06 11.63 -3.77
N ASP A 101 -34.05 11.98 -4.56
CA ASP A 101 -35.31 12.61 -4.06
C ASP A 101 -36.21 11.58 -3.35
N ASP A 102 -36.28 10.34 -3.85
CA ASP A 102 -37.11 9.28 -3.30
C ASP A 102 -36.43 8.55 -2.11
N ALA A 103 -35.11 8.69 -1.94
CA ALA A 103 -34.37 8.04 -0.86
C ALA A 103 -34.71 8.66 0.51
N SER A 104 -35.11 7.81 1.46
CA SER A 104 -35.36 8.23 2.84
C SER A 104 -34.09 8.49 3.66
N TYR A 105 -32.91 8.30 3.07
CA TYR A 105 -31.60 8.46 3.68
C TYR A 105 -30.63 9.17 2.73
N ASP A 106 -29.57 9.77 3.27
CA ASP A 106 -28.53 10.45 2.49
C ASP A 106 -27.65 9.42 1.76
N SER A 107 -27.96 9.20 0.47
CA SER A 107 -27.24 8.28 -0.41
C SER A 107 -25.75 8.67 -0.57
N TRP A 108 -25.43 9.97 -0.45
CA TRP A 108 -24.05 10.44 -0.53
C TRP A 108 -23.25 10.13 0.74
N ALA A 109 -23.88 10.20 1.90
CA ALA A 109 -23.27 9.82 3.16
C ALA A 109 -22.92 8.31 3.17
N GLU A 110 -23.77 7.48 2.56
CA GLU A 110 -23.52 6.05 2.40
C GLU A 110 -22.42 5.74 1.36
N ALA A 111 -22.36 6.51 0.27
CA ALA A 111 -21.39 6.29 -0.81
C ALA A 111 -19.95 6.66 -0.41
N ARG A 112 -19.74 7.68 0.42
CA ARG A 112 -18.40 8.16 0.80
C ARG A 112 -17.51 7.09 1.46
N PRO A 113 -17.96 6.34 2.48
CA PRO A 113 -17.13 5.29 3.08
C PRO A 113 -16.76 4.19 2.08
N ARG A 114 -17.68 3.84 1.16
CA ARG A 114 -17.43 2.85 0.11
C ARG A 114 -16.37 3.31 -0.89
N ILE A 115 -16.35 4.60 -1.20
CA ILE A 115 -15.29 5.19 -2.04
C ILE A 115 -13.93 5.13 -1.35
N VAL A 116 -13.87 5.43 -0.06
CA VAL A 116 -12.63 5.33 0.73
C VAL A 116 -12.12 3.89 0.79
N GLU A 117 -13.01 2.92 0.99
CA GLU A 117 -12.70 1.49 0.94
C GLU A 117 -12.15 1.08 -0.44
N ALA A 118 -12.79 1.52 -1.52
CA ALA A 118 -12.32 1.26 -2.89
C ALA A 118 -10.93 1.85 -3.15
N PHE A 119 -10.64 3.05 -2.66
CA PHE A 119 -9.31 3.65 -2.73
C PHE A 119 -8.29 2.85 -1.93
N GLY A 120 -8.60 2.44 -0.70
CA GLY A 120 -7.75 1.58 0.11
C GLY A 120 -7.39 0.29 -0.62
N LYS A 121 -8.40 -0.39 -1.19
CA LYS A 121 -8.20 -1.60 -1.99
C LYS A 121 -7.31 -1.38 -3.20
N ALA A 122 -7.54 -0.32 -3.98
CA ALA A 122 -6.75 -0.03 -5.17
C ALA A 122 -5.28 0.30 -4.84
N ILE A 123 -5.04 1.04 -3.76
CA ILE A 123 -3.70 1.35 -3.27
C ILE A 123 -2.98 0.08 -2.82
N ASP A 124 -3.63 -0.77 -2.04
CA ASP A 124 -3.06 -2.04 -1.57
C ASP A 124 -2.69 -2.96 -2.73
N GLN A 125 -3.56 -3.10 -3.73
CA GLN A 125 -3.30 -3.89 -4.92
C GLN A 125 -2.12 -3.34 -5.74
N ALA A 126 -2.01 -2.02 -5.87
CA ALA A 126 -0.91 -1.39 -6.59
C ALA A 126 0.42 -1.52 -5.84
N VAL A 127 0.43 -1.37 -4.52
CA VAL A 127 1.64 -1.45 -3.68
C VAL A 127 2.11 -2.89 -3.51
N PHE A 128 1.23 -3.81 -3.11
CA PHE A 128 1.63 -5.19 -2.87
C PHE A 128 1.87 -5.95 -4.17
N PHE A 129 0.95 -5.90 -5.12
CA PHE A 129 0.98 -6.76 -6.30
C PHE A 129 1.31 -6.01 -7.61
N GLY A 130 1.37 -4.69 -7.61
CA GLY A 130 1.60 -3.89 -8.81
C GLY A 130 0.43 -3.93 -9.80
N ILE A 131 -0.78 -4.32 -9.37
CA ILE A 131 -1.97 -4.37 -10.20
C ILE A 131 -2.45 -2.94 -10.46
N ASN A 132 -2.67 -2.61 -11.74
CA ASN A 132 -3.11 -1.28 -12.20
C ASN A 132 -2.25 -0.12 -11.69
N LYS A 133 -0.98 -0.39 -11.32
CA LYS A 133 -0.07 0.65 -10.87
C LYS A 133 0.30 1.61 -12.01
N PRO A 134 0.48 2.91 -11.74
CA PRO A 134 1.09 3.84 -12.68
C PRO A 134 2.51 3.38 -13.08
N SER A 135 2.93 3.69 -14.31
CA SER A 135 4.28 3.33 -14.80
C SER A 135 5.42 3.98 -14.02
N THR A 136 5.16 5.13 -13.39
CA THR A 136 6.10 5.90 -12.57
C THR A 136 6.36 5.28 -11.19
N TRP A 137 5.50 4.36 -10.74
CA TRP A 137 5.65 3.68 -9.47
C TRP A 137 6.57 2.46 -9.60
N PRO A 138 7.30 2.09 -8.54
CA PRO A 138 8.14 0.90 -8.54
C PRO A 138 7.29 -0.37 -8.75
N ALA A 139 7.96 -1.49 -8.98
CA ALA A 139 7.30 -2.79 -8.96
C ALA A 139 6.64 -3.01 -7.59
N GLY A 140 5.50 -3.70 -7.56
CA GLY A 140 4.86 -4.09 -6.31
C GLY A 140 5.80 -4.90 -5.43
N LEU A 141 5.52 -4.97 -4.13
CA LEU A 141 6.38 -5.65 -3.17
C LEU A 141 6.52 -7.15 -3.48
N VAL A 142 5.41 -7.81 -3.85
CA VAL A 142 5.41 -9.24 -4.21
C VAL A 142 6.18 -9.51 -5.53
N PRO A 143 5.89 -8.82 -6.65
CA PRO A 143 6.69 -8.98 -7.88
C PRO A 143 8.16 -8.63 -7.68
N GLY A 144 8.46 -7.63 -6.85
CA GLY A 144 9.83 -7.26 -6.51
C GLY A 144 10.57 -8.35 -5.76
N ALA A 145 9.94 -9.02 -4.80
CA ALA A 145 10.49 -10.15 -4.07
C ALA A 145 10.72 -11.36 -4.99
N ILE A 146 9.79 -11.65 -5.91
CA ILE A 146 9.93 -12.71 -6.91
C ILE A 146 11.15 -12.44 -7.81
N THR A 147 11.29 -11.23 -8.32
CA THR A 147 12.41 -10.84 -9.19
C THR A 147 13.75 -10.91 -8.45
N ALA A 148 13.77 -10.62 -7.16
CA ALA A 148 14.96 -10.72 -6.32
C ALA A 148 15.29 -12.16 -5.89
N GLY A 149 14.42 -13.15 -6.16
CA GLY A 149 14.59 -14.53 -5.70
C GLY A 149 14.25 -14.74 -4.22
N ASN A 150 13.66 -13.75 -3.56
CA ASN A 150 13.30 -13.80 -2.14
C ASN A 150 11.91 -14.45 -1.97
N TYR A 151 11.79 -15.71 -2.32
CA TYR A 151 10.55 -16.45 -2.14
C TYR A 151 10.80 -17.91 -1.75
N VAL A 152 9.83 -18.47 -1.04
CA VAL A 152 9.69 -19.90 -0.78
C VAL A 152 8.34 -20.34 -1.33
N THR A 153 8.28 -21.50 -1.95
CA THR A 153 7.01 -22.05 -2.45
C THR A 153 6.44 -22.99 -1.40
N HIS A 154 5.24 -22.68 -0.92
CA HIS A 154 4.52 -23.52 0.03
C HIS A 154 4.16 -24.87 -0.60
N SER A 155 4.39 -25.95 0.10
CA SER A 155 3.93 -27.26 -0.34
C SER A 155 2.42 -27.41 -0.02
N ALA A 156 1.62 -27.85 -1.01
CA ALA A 156 0.18 -28.06 -0.81
C ALA A 156 -0.13 -29.13 0.27
N THR A 157 0.82 -30.02 0.51
CA THR A 157 0.73 -31.11 1.49
C THR A 157 1.54 -30.84 2.77
N ALA A 158 2.05 -29.60 2.93
CA ALA A 158 2.90 -29.26 4.07
C ALA A 158 2.18 -29.49 5.40
N THR A 159 2.86 -30.17 6.30
CA THR A 159 2.50 -30.32 7.70
C THR A 159 2.76 -29.01 8.47
N GLY A 160 2.31 -28.92 9.71
CA GLY A 160 2.56 -27.74 10.55
C GLY A 160 4.04 -27.47 10.78
N SER A 161 4.86 -28.51 10.94
CA SER A 161 6.31 -28.38 11.10
C SER A 161 7.02 -27.98 9.80
N GLU A 162 6.55 -28.43 8.65
CA GLU A 162 7.05 -28.00 7.35
C GLU A 162 6.69 -26.54 7.07
N LEU A 163 5.48 -26.10 7.39
CA LEU A 163 5.11 -24.68 7.31
C LEU A 163 6.03 -23.80 8.17
N TYR A 164 6.37 -24.27 9.38
CA TYR A 164 7.34 -23.57 10.25
C TYR A 164 8.71 -23.44 9.56
N THR A 165 9.20 -24.52 8.97
CA THR A 165 10.48 -24.54 8.25
C THR A 165 10.47 -23.65 7.01
N GLU A 166 9.37 -23.63 6.24
CA GLU A 166 9.20 -22.76 5.08
C GLU A 166 9.20 -21.27 5.46
N MET A 167 8.73 -20.93 6.66
CA MET A 167 8.68 -19.55 7.13
C MET A 167 9.95 -19.11 7.84
N LEU A 168 10.41 -19.90 8.81
CA LEU A 168 11.42 -19.54 9.82
C LEU A 168 12.67 -20.43 9.79
N GLY A 169 12.70 -21.48 8.96
CA GLY A 169 13.85 -22.36 8.85
C GLY A 169 15.05 -21.70 8.18
N GLU A 170 16.18 -22.43 8.14
CA GLU A 170 17.46 -21.97 7.59
C GLU A 170 17.35 -21.51 6.12
N ASP A 171 16.52 -22.20 5.31
CA ASP A 171 16.17 -21.83 3.93
C ASP A 171 14.80 -21.16 3.84
N GLY A 172 14.23 -20.74 4.95
CA GLY A 172 12.91 -20.17 5.06
C GLY A 172 12.77 -18.77 4.46
N MET A 173 11.56 -18.29 4.44
CA MET A 173 11.22 -16.97 3.90
C MET A 173 12.02 -15.85 4.58
N LEU A 174 12.16 -15.86 5.91
CA LEU A 174 12.91 -14.86 6.65
C LEU A 174 14.40 -14.91 6.39
N ALA A 175 14.99 -16.09 6.31
CA ALA A 175 16.41 -16.27 6.04
C ALA A 175 16.86 -15.54 4.77
N LYS A 176 16.01 -15.47 3.73
CA LYS A 176 16.30 -14.77 2.46
C LYS A 176 16.58 -13.29 2.61
N ILE A 177 15.98 -12.62 3.60
CA ILE A 177 16.21 -11.19 3.87
C ILE A 177 17.27 -11.00 4.95
N GLU A 178 17.34 -11.88 5.94
CA GLU A 178 18.31 -11.83 7.03
C GLU A 178 19.74 -12.03 6.53
N GLU A 179 19.96 -12.91 5.55
CA GLU A 179 21.24 -13.05 4.84
C GLU A 179 21.76 -11.73 4.26
N LYS A 180 20.87 -10.78 3.95
CA LYS A 180 21.22 -9.43 3.46
C LYS A 180 21.36 -8.41 4.58
N GLY A 181 21.27 -8.84 5.85
CA GLY A 181 21.38 -7.97 7.02
C GLY A 181 20.14 -7.13 7.28
N ILE A 182 18.97 -7.62 6.86
CA ILE A 182 17.69 -6.92 7.07
C ILE A 182 16.82 -7.78 7.98
N GLY A 183 16.37 -7.21 9.11
CA GLY A 183 15.37 -7.83 9.95
C GLY A 183 13.96 -7.46 9.50
N ALA A 184 13.05 -8.42 9.50
CA ALA A 184 11.63 -8.13 9.29
C ALA A 184 11.07 -7.36 10.49
N ASN A 185 10.09 -6.48 10.25
CA ASN A 185 9.35 -5.77 11.31
C ASN A 185 7.84 -6.07 11.30
N GLY A 186 7.39 -6.92 10.39
CA GLY A 186 6.00 -7.34 10.32
C GLY A 186 5.71 -8.28 9.17
N TYR A 187 4.52 -8.84 9.22
CA TYR A 187 3.99 -9.75 8.21
C TYR A 187 2.65 -9.28 7.69
N VAL A 188 2.39 -9.56 6.43
CA VAL A 188 1.06 -9.47 5.83
C VAL A 188 0.75 -10.81 5.19
N ALA A 189 -0.42 -11.37 5.47
CA ALA A 189 -0.79 -12.67 4.97
C ALA A 189 -2.24 -12.73 4.49
N ASP A 190 -2.51 -13.65 3.58
CA ASP A 190 -3.85 -13.98 3.17
C ASP A 190 -4.68 -14.49 4.36
N MET A 191 -5.98 -14.22 4.36
CA MET A 191 -6.89 -14.66 5.42
C MET A 191 -6.90 -16.19 5.60
N SER A 192 -6.67 -16.96 4.52
CA SER A 192 -6.58 -18.43 4.58
C SER A 192 -5.38 -18.91 5.41
N MET A 193 -4.30 -18.13 5.49
CA MET A 193 -3.13 -18.46 6.33
C MET A 193 -3.46 -18.50 7.81
N ARG A 194 -4.46 -17.73 8.25
CA ARG A 194 -4.93 -17.75 9.64
C ARG A 194 -5.37 -19.14 10.10
N ALA A 195 -6.06 -19.87 9.22
CA ALA A 195 -6.45 -21.25 9.53
C ALA A 195 -5.25 -22.20 9.53
N LYS A 196 -4.32 -22.05 8.58
CA LYS A 196 -3.10 -22.87 8.49
C LYS A 196 -2.20 -22.65 9.72
N LEU A 197 -2.00 -21.41 10.16
CA LEU A 197 -1.21 -21.09 11.36
C LEU A 197 -1.82 -21.68 12.64
N ARG A 198 -3.16 -21.63 12.79
CA ARG A 198 -3.82 -22.25 13.93
C ARG A 198 -3.76 -23.77 13.92
N GLY A 199 -3.80 -24.36 12.71
CA GLY A 199 -3.70 -25.82 12.52
C GLY A 199 -2.28 -26.37 12.54
N ALA A 200 -1.26 -25.51 12.60
CA ALA A 200 0.13 -25.93 12.63
C ALA A 200 0.48 -26.49 14.02
N LEU A 201 0.57 -27.81 14.10
CA LEU A 201 0.92 -28.57 15.30
C LEU A 201 2.31 -29.20 15.14
N ASP A 202 3.04 -29.31 16.24
CA ASP A 202 4.27 -30.07 16.30
C ASP A 202 4.00 -31.60 16.34
N SER A 203 5.07 -32.39 16.36
CA SER A 203 4.96 -33.84 16.45
C SER A 203 4.26 -34.35 17.72
N ASN A 204 4.13 -33.54 18.75
CA ASN A 204 3.48 -33.84 20.02
C ASN A 204 2.02 -33.29 20.08
N GLY A 205 1.53 -32.72 18.98
CA GLY A 205 0.17 -32.13 18.91
C GLY A 205 0.05 -30.76 19.57
N GLN A 206 1.16 -30.07 19.86
CA GLN A 206 1.14 -28.73 20.44
C GLN A 206 1.13 -27.65 19.32
N PRO A 207 0.38 -26.57 19.49
CA PRO A 207 0.36 -25.49 18.50
C PRO A 207 1.75 -24.80 18.46
N ILE A 208 2.31 -24.72 17.26
CA ILE A 208 3.59 -24.06 17.00
C ILE A 208 3.42 -22.54 17.07
N PHE A 209 2.35 -22.03 16.48
CA PHE A 209 2.03 -20.61 16.51
C PHE A 209 0.98 -20.33 17.56
N ARG A 210 1.27 -19.37 18.42
CA ARG A 210 0.36 -18.96 19.49
C ARG A 210 -0.27 -17.62 19.13
N ALA A 211 -1.57 -17.51 19.32
CA ALA A 211 -2.25 -16.22 19.27
C ALA A 211 -1.97 -15.50 20.60
N SER A 212 -1.39 -14.32 20.53
CA SER A 212 -1.30 -13.43 21.68
C SER A 212 -2.62 -12.70 21.88
N TYR A 213 -3.16 -12.81 23.07
CA TYR A 213 -4.30 -11.97 23.46
C TYR A 213 -3.75 -10.61 23.89
N SER A 214 -3.94 -9.59 23.07
CA SER A 214 -3.71 -8.23 23.53
C SER A 214 -4.75 -7.91 24.60
N ASN A 215 -4.29 -7.43 25.77
CA ASN A 215 -5.16 -6.91 26.83
C ASN A 215 -5.80 -5.57 26.46
N ASP A 216 -5.88 -5.25 25.18
CA ASP A 216 -6.55 -4.04 24.72
C ASP A 216 -8.06 -4.15 24.95
N VAL A 217 -8.67 -3.04 25.33
CA VAL A 217 -10.06 -2.93 25.81
C VAL A 217 -11.10 -3.49 24.83
N ASN A 218 -10.71 -3.71 23.58
CA ASN A 218 -11.56 -4.25 22.51
C ASN A 218 -11.36 -5.76 22.24
N GLY A 219 -10.52 -6.47 22.99
CA GLY A 219 -10.39 -7.93 22.88
C GLY A 219 -9.94 -8.45 21.50
N ALA A 220 -9.31 -7.60 20.68
CA ALA A 220 -8.84 -7.99 19.38
C ALA A 220 -7.69 -9.01 19.51
N MET A 221 -7.87 -10.20 18.93
CA MET A 221 -6.80 -11.19 18.82
C MET A 221 -5.70 -10.64 17.92
N THR A 222 -4.54 -10.36 18.48
CA THR A 222 -3.34 -10.04 17.73
C THR A 222 -2.60 -11.34 17.46
N TYR A 223 -2.32 -11.61 16.19
CA TYR A 223 -1.46 -12.71 15.80
C TYR A 223 -0.05 -12.16 15.68
N ASP A 224 0.89 -12.84 16.30
CA ASP A 224 2.32 -12.55 16.22
C ASP A 224 3.10 -13.82 15.87
N ILE A 225 4.16 -13.64 15.11
CA ILE A 225 5.14 -14.65 14.77
C ILE A 225 6.49 -14.10 15.19
N GLU A 226 7.17 -14.79 16.11
CA GLU A 226 8.43 -14.33 16.71
C GLU A 226 8.35 -12.91 17.34
N GLY A 227 7.18 -12.56 17.87
CA GLY A 227 6.97 -11.24 18.47
C GLY A 227 6.73 -10.13 17.44
N LEU A 228 6.65 -10.45 16.15
CA LEU A 228 6.35 -9.50 15.09
C LEU A 228 4.86 -9.59 14.69
N PRO A 229 4.20 -8.45 14.47
CA PRO A 229 2.78 -8.43 14.16
C PRO A 229 2.50 -8.99 12.76
N ILE A 230 1.43 -9.77 12.65
CA ILE A 230 0.88 -10.22 11.38
C ILE A 230 -0.46 -9.55 11.12
N ILE A 231 -0.63 -9.01 9.93
CA ILE A 231 -1.85 -8.34 9.50
C ILE A 231 -2.50 -9.16 8.38
N PHE A 232 -3.82 -9.32 8.48
CA PHE A 232 -4.64 -10.01 7.49
C PHE A 232 -5.53 -8.97 6.80
N PRO A 233 -5.27 -8.63 5.52
CA PRO A 233 -6.15 -7.75 4.76
C PRO A 233 -7.55 -8.35 4.61
N ASP A 234 -8.56 -7.59 4.99
CA ASP A 234 -9.98 -7.96 4.90
C ASP A 234 -10.73 -7.21 3.79
N ASN A 235 -10.07 -6.26 3.14
CA ASN A 235 -10.63 -5.41 2.08
C ASN A 235 -10.67 -6.07 0.68
N GLY A 236 -10.33 -7.37 0.58
CA GLY A 236 -10.28 -8.09 -0.69
C GLY A 236 -9.22 -7.61 -1.66
N SER A 237 -8.16 -6.96 -1.18
CA SER A 237 -7.03 -6.51 -1.99
C SER A 237 -5.97 -7.59 -2.20
N TRP A 238 -5.94 -8.61 -1.35
CA TRP A 238 -4.90 -9.62 -1.35
C TRP A 238 -5.10 -10.67 -2.45
N VAL A 239 -4.02 -11.02 -3.15
CA VAL A 239 -4.01 -12.03 -4.21
C VAL A 239 -3.15 -13.19 -3.76
N ALA A 240 -3.81 -14.28 -3.36
CA ALA A 240 -3.13 -15.48 -2.85
C ALA A 240 -2.69 -16.46 -3.95
N THR A 241 -3.26 -16.39 -5.15
CA THR A 241 -3.08 -17.36 -6.24
C THR A 241 -2.49 -16.71 -7.49
N GLY A 242 -2.00 -17.55 -8.40
CA GLY A 242 -1.40 -17.10 -9.67
C GLY A 242 0.11 -16.82 -9.57
N THR A 243 0.70 -16.47 -10.71
CA THR A 243 2.16 -16.25 -10.85
C THR A 243 2.71 -15.13 -9.97
N SER A 244 1.89 -14.14 -9.68
CA SER A 244 2.23 -13.01 -8.79
C SER A 244 1.52 -13.09 -7.45
N GLY A 245 0.91 -14.22 -7.09
CA GLY A 245 0.23 -14.41 -5.82
C GLY A 245 1.19 -14.75 -4.69
N ALA A 246 0.82 -14.35 -3.47
CA ALA A 246 1.55 -14.67 -2.25
C ALA A 246 0.58 -15.07 -1.13
N LEU A 247 0.93 -16.10 -0.36
CA LEU A 247 0.22 -16.47 0.86
C LEU A 247 0.61 -15.53 2.00
N MET A 248 1.89 -15.16 2.07
CA MET A 248 2.43 -14.29 3.10
C MET A 248 3.57 -13.45 2.51
N LEU A 249 3.70 -12.25 3.04
CA LEU A 249 4.79 -11.31 2.79
C LEU A 249 5.41 -10.94 4.14
N ALA A 250 6.72 -11.02 4.26
CA ALA A 250 7.49 -10.53 5.40
C ALA A 250 8.53 -9.52 4.95
N GLY A 251 8.90 -8.61 5.81
CA GLY A 251 9.97 -7.67 5.53
C GLY A 251 9.99 -6.46 6.45
N ASP A 252 10.87 -5.52 6.14
CA ASP A 252 10.93 -4.26 6.84
C ASP A 252 10.18 -3.16 6.07
N PHE A 253 8.98 -2.87 6.53
CA PHE A 253 8.10 -1.86 5.93
C PHE A 253 8.61 -0.42 6.09
N ASN A 254 9.63 -0.16 6.92
CA ASN A 254 10.25 1.16 7.00
C ASN A 254 10.97 1.57 5.70
N TYR A 255 11.36 0.60 4.88
CA TYR A 255 11.90 0.87 3.54
C TYR A 255 10.83 1.36 2.57
N ALA A 256 9.59 0.92 2.72
CA ALA A 256 8.49 1.38 1.89
C ALA A 256 8.00 2.73 2.42
N ARG A 257 8.07 3.78 1.59
CA ARG A 257 7.70 5.14 1.95
C ARG A 257 6.63 5.68 1.03
N TYR A 258 5.65 6.35 1.60
CA TYR A 258 4.62 7.02 0.83
C TYR A 258 4.50 8.49 1.21
N ALA A 259 4.02 9.30 0.29
CA ALA A 259 3.71 10.69 0.53
C ALA A 259 2.41 11.09 -0.17
N ILE A 260 1.61 11.89 0.50
CA ILE A 260 0.35 12.42 -0.01
C ILE A 260 0.61 13.84 -0.53
N ARG A 261 0.21 14.11 -1.76
CA ARG A 261 0.25 15.45 -2.34
C ARG A 261 -1.06 16.19 -2.14
N GLN A 262 -2.16 15.51 -2.38
CA GLN A 262 -3.50 16.03 -2.25
C GLN A 262 -4.38 14.98 -1.61
N ASP A 263 -5.05 15.38 -0.57
CA ASP A 263 -6.00 14.55 0.16
C ASP A 263 -7.25 14.28 -0.67
N ILE A 264 -8.10 13.38 -0.23
CA ILE A 264 -9.32 13.05 -0.94
C ILE A 264 -10.20 14.31 -1.04
N THR A 265 -10.53 14.65 -2.26
CA THR A 265 -11.45 15.77 -2.55
C THR A 265 -12.68 15.23 -3.25
N PHE A 266 -13.85 15.61 -2.77
CA PHE A 266 -15.13 15.29 -3.39
C PHE A 266 -15.67 16.51 -4.13
N LYS A 267 -16.16 16.27 -5.35
CA LYS A 267 -16.86 17.29 -6.15
C LYS A 267 -18.10 16.69 -6.75
N MET A 268 -19.19 17.43 -6.66
CA MET A 268 -20.46 17.09 -7.30
C MET A 268 -20.54 17.74 -8.68
N PHE A 269 -21.09 17.03 -9.64
CA PHE A 269 -21.33 17.47 -11.00
C PHE A 269 -22.76 17.09 -11.38
N ASP A 270 -23.52 18.06 -11.79
CA ASP A 270 -24.89 17.95 -12.31
C ASP A 270 -24.92 18.00 -13.85
N GLN A 271 -23.81 18.36 -14.48
CA GLN A 271 -23.69 18.52 -15.91
C GLN A 271 -22.41 17.88 -16.42
N GLY A 272 -22.49 17.28 -17.59
CA GLY A 272 -21.33 16.67 -18.27
C GLY A 272 -21.65 15.31 -18.86
N VAL A 273 -20.62 14.74 -19.48
CA VAL A 273 -20.68 13.44 -20.12
C VAL A 273 -19.61 12.55 -19.48
N ILE A 274 -20.01 11.37 -19.04
CA ILE A 274 -19.07 10.32 -18.61
C ILE A 274 -18.85 9.43 -19.82
N THR A 275 -17.60 9.32 -20.26
CA THR A 275 -17.21 8.47 -21.39
C THR A 275 -16.81 7.08 -20.92
N ASN A 276 -17.06 6.06 -21.72
CA ASN A 276 -16.44 4.75 -21.55
C ASN A 276 -14.95 4.85 -21.94
N GLY A 277 -14.12 3.89 -21.50
CA GLY A 277 -12.67 3.90 -21.75
C GLY A 277 -12.28 3.85 -23.24
N GLU A 278 -13.24 3.66 -24.14
CA GLU A 278 -13.08 3.59 -25.60
C GLU A 278 -13.49 4.89 -26.32
N GLY A 279 -13.81 5.94 -25.57
CA GLY A 279 -14.17 7.26 -26.12
C GLY A 279 -15.64 7.43 -26.52
N GLY A 280 -16.48 6.39 -26.32
CA GLY A 280 -17.94 6.51 -26.46
C GLY A 280 -18.58 7.14 -25.24
N VAL A 281 -19.77 7.74 -25.41
CA VAL A 281 -20.59 8.25 -24.29
C VAL A 281 -21.16 7.06 -23.53
N ALA A 282 -20.83 6.95 -22.25
CA ALA A 282 -21.42 5.95 -21.35
C ALA A 282 -22.71 6.51 -20.70
N ILE A 283 -22.65 7.73 -20.17
CA ILE A 283 -23.77 8.43 -19.52
C ILE A 283 -23.62 9.92 -19.80
N SER A 284 -24.70 10.56 -20.26
CA SER A 284 -24.84 12.01 -20.27
C SER A 284 -25.62 12.41 -19.00
N LEU A 285 -24.99 13.15 -18.09
CA LEU A 285 -25.62 13.50 -16.81
C LEU A 285 -26.90 14.32 -17.03
N MET A 286 -26.87 15.22 -18.00
CA MET A 286 -27.99 16.09 -18.34
C MET A 286 -29.16 15.37 -19.02
N GLU A 287 -28.86 14.36 -19.89
CA GLU A 287 -29.91 13.60 -20.60
C GLU A 287 -30.53 12.50 -19.73
N ASN A 288 -29.82 12.06 -18.70
CA ASN A 288 -30.25 10.98 -17.82
C ASN A 288 -30.65 11.48 -16.40
N ASP A 289 -30.77 12.80 -16.21
CA ASP A 289 -31.09 13.42 -14.92
C ASP A 289 -30.27 12.81 -13.77
N CYS A 290 -28.92 12.83 -13.91
CA CYS A 290 -27.99 12.23 -12.97
C CYS A 290 -27.05 13.26 -12.37
N VAL A 291 -26.76 13.12 -11.08
CA VAL A 291 -25.68 13.82 -10.40
C VAL A 291 -24.52 12.86 -10.17
N ALA A 292 -23.31 13.28 -10.53
CA ALA A 292 -22.11 12.47 -10.32
C ALA A 292 -21.23 13.05 -9.21
N MET A 293 -20.83 12.21 -8.26
CA MET A 293 -19.79 12.54 -7.28
C MET A 293 -18.45 12.00 -7.77
N ARG A 294 -17.46 12.90 -7.90
CA ARG A 294 -16.08 12.55 -8.19
C ARG A 294 -15.23 12.69 -6.96
N ALA A 295 -14.55 11.62 -6.58
CA ALA A 295 -13.51 11.62 -5.57
C ALA A 295 -12.15 11.49 -6.22
N VAL A 296 -11.18 12.26 -5.75
CA VAL A 296 -9.79 12.26 -6.26
C VAL A 296 -8.82 12.36 -5.11
N ILE A 297 -7.79 11.52 -5.13
CA ILE A 297 -6.62 11.59 -4.24
C ILE A 297 -5.34 11.61 -5.08
N ARG A 298 -4.29 12.28 -4.60
CA ARG A 298 -2.96 12.24 -5.21
C ARG A 298 -1.94 11.81 -4.19
N LEU A 299 -1.32 10.67 -4.44
CA LEU A 299 -0.29 10.09 -3.59
C LEU A 299 0.80 9.44 -4.44
N GLY A 300 1.94 9.21 -3.82
CA GLY A 300 3.03 8.47 -4.42
C GLY A 300 3.73 7.60 -3.39
N TRP A 301 4.41 6.55 -3.84
CA TRP A 301 5.24 5.73 -3.00
C TRP A 301 6.55 5.36 -3.69
N ALA A 302 7.56 5.02 -2.89
CA ALA A 302 8.85 4.55 -3.36
C ALA A 302 9.47 3.59 -2.37
N LEU A 303 10.42 2.80 -2.85
CA LEU A 303 11.21 1.85 -2.07
C LEU A 303 12.69 2.26 -2.11
N PRO A 304 13.13 3.24 -1.31
CA PRO A 304 14.53 3.57 -1.19
C PRO A 304 15.29 2.41 -0.55
N LYS A 305 16.40 2.01 -1.17
CA LYS A 305 17.26 0.90 -0.72
C LYS A 305 18.65 1.46 -0.40
N PRO A 306 18.92 1.91 0.84
CA PRO A 306 20.25 2.31 1.23
C PRO A 306 21.19 1.09 1.24
N VAL A 307 22.48 1.33 1.02
CA VAL A 307 23.48 0.26 1.09
C VAL A 307 23.49 -0.40 2.48
N THR A 308 23.53 -1.74 2.50
CA THR A 308 23.70 -2.51 3.74
C THR A 308 25.09 -3.15 3.75
N PRO A 309 25.70 -3.35 4.93
CA PRO A 309 27.03 -3.98 5.03
C PRO A 309 27.10 -5.40 4.44
N LEU A 310 26.01 -6.18 4.54
CA LEU A 310 25.93 -7.56 4.07
C LEU A 310 25.35 -7.66 2.65
N GLY A 311 24.31 -6.86 2.33
CA GLY A 311 23.58 -6.95 1.06
C GLY A 311 24.11 -6.01 -0.02
N GLY A 312 25.00 -5.06 0.31
CA GLY A 312 25.42 -4.02 -0.62
C GLY A 312 24.21 -3.16 -1.09
N THR A 313 24.09 -2.94 -2.40
CA THR A 313 22.95 -2.26 -3.02
C THR A 313 21.97 -3.19 -3.71
N THR A 314 22.33 -4.48 -3.86
CA THR A 314 21.61 -5.48 -4.65
C THR A 314 20.80 -6.39 -3.71
N TYR A 315 19.82 -5.83 -3.04
CA TYR A 315 18.93 -6.58 -2.15
C TYR A 315 17.48 -6.11 -2.31
N PHE A 316 16.58 -6.91 -1.79
CA PHE A 316 15.16 -6.55 -1.69
C PHE A 316 14.70 -6.81 -0.24
N PRO A 317 14.08 -5.81 0.45
CA PRO A 317 13.82 -5.89 1.89
C PRO A 317 12.56 -6.69 2.25
N PHE A 318 12.02 -7.43 1.29
CA PHE A 318 10.83 -8.26 1.48
C PHE A 318 11.07 -9.66 0.93
N ALA A 319 10.45 -10.65 1.56
CA ALA A 319 10.36 -12.02 1.11
C ALA A 319 8.92 -12.52 1.17
N ILE A 320 8.60 -13.52 0.38
CA ILE A 320 7.24 -14.05 0.25
C ILE A 320 7.18 -15.57 0.37
N LEU A 321 6.06 -16.04 0.92
CA LEU A 321 5.64 -17.42 0.81
C LEU A 321 4.60 -17.50 -0.34
N ARG A 322 4.93 -18.22 -1.40
CA ARG A 322 4.05 -18.39 -2.58
C ARG A 322 3.15 -19.61 -2.41
N ASN A 323 1.97 -19.52 -3.04
CA ASN A 323 1.15 -20.70 -3.25
C ASN A 323 1.80 -21.62 -4.31
N PRO A 324 1.70 -22.95 -4.20
CA PRO A 324 2.10 -23.85 -5.28
C PRO A 324 1.30 -23.52 -6.56
N GLN A 325 1.98 -23.56 -7.69
CA GLN A 325 1.35 -23.35 -9.00
C GLN A 325 0.59 -24.58 -9.45
#